data_7c01178a6ad60b48a43ae55b7c5834c6
#
_entry.id   7c01178a6ad60b48a43ae55b7c5834c6
#
_cell.length_a   1.000
_cell.length_b   1.000
_cell.length_c   1.000
_cell.angle_alpha   90.00
_cell.angle_beta   90.00
_cell.angle_gamma   90.00
#
_symmetry.space_group_name_H-M   'P 1'
#
loop_
_entity.id
_entity.type
_entity.pdbx_description
1 polymer ?
#
loop_
_entity_poly.entity_id
_entity_poly.type
_entity_poly.pdbx_seq_one_letter_code
_entity_poly.pdbx_strand_id
1 'polypeptide(L)'
;PTPTQPGRCYAMDFVHDRLVRGRQLKCVTMTDLYSKEVPVIEVDVSIGGARVCRILDRLFLTRPLPDTLILDNGPEFAGTALDAWAVQHGVHLHFIQPGKPVQNACIESFNGKFRDECLNEHWFLTLQEAQLVIEAWRREYNEERPHSAIGNLTPMEFINHHHNRPQAAQELTSLAVV
;
A
#
# COMPACT_ATOMS: atom_id res chain seq x y z
N PRO A 1 -4.46 14.72 -2.37
CA PRO A 1 -3.84 14.80 -3.71
C PRO A 1 -4.37 13.68 -4.58
N THR A 2 -4.76 14.00 -5.81
CA THR A 2 -5.18 13.00 -6.80
C THR A 2 -3.96 12.60 -7.63
N PRO A 3 -3.49 11.35 -7.56
CA PRO A 3 -2.34 10.92 -8.34
C PRO A 3 -2.67 10.87 -9.83
N THR A 4 -1.71 11.21 -10.67
CA THR A 4 -1.83 11.21 -12.14
C THR A 4 -1.03 10.09 -12.81
N GLN A 5 -0.21 9.39 -12.02
CA GLN A 5 0.67 8.31 -12.48
C GLN A 5 0.83 7.24 -11.41
N PRO A 6 1.13 5.99 -11.80
CA PRO A 6 1.48 4.95 -10.85
C PRO A 6 2.70 5.33 -9.99
N GLY A 7 2.70 4.91 -8.73
CA GLY A 7 3.85 5.05 -7.85
C GLY A 7 4.10 6.46 -7.29
N ARG A 8 3.20 7.42 -7.49
CA ARG A 8 3.38 8.79 -6.99
C ARG A 8 2.71 9.04 -5.65
N CYS A 9 1.66 8.31 -5.32
CA CYS A 9 0.93 8.48 -4.08
C CYS A 9 0.46 7.13 -3.53
N TYR A 10 0.98 6.76 -2.38
CA TYR A 10 0.58 5.54 -1.68
C TYR A 10 -0.18 5.86 -0.39
N ALA A 11 -1.14 5.00 -0.06
CA ALA A 11 -1.73 4.96 1.27
C ALA A 11 -1.14 3.76 2.05
N MET A 12 -0.88 3.95 3.33
CA MET A 12 -0.40 2.90 4.24
C MET A 12 -1.30 2.79 5.46
N ASP A 13 -1.42 1.58 5.97
CA ASP A 13 -2.20 1.30 7.17
C ASP A 13 -1.69 0.05 7.88
N PHE A 14 -2.18 -0.18 9.09
CA PHE A 14 -1.93 -1.39 9.87
C PHE A 14 -3.18 -2.26 9.96
N VAL A 15 -3.01 -3.54 9.78
CA VAL A 15 -4.03 -4.56 10.00
C VAL A 15 -3.53 -5.55 11.05
N HIS A 16 -4.37 -5.89 12.03
CA HIS A 16 -4.03 -6.79 13.11
C HIS A 16 -4.77 -8.11 12.96
N ASP A 17 -4.09 -9.21 13.29
CA ASP A 17 -4.63 -10.55 13.36
C ASP A 17 -3.92 -11.34 14.47
N ARG A 18 -4.18 -12.62 14.59
CA ARG A 18 -3.58 -13.50 15.60
C ARG A 18 -3.23 -14.87 15.01
N LEU A 19 -2.14 -15.44 15.52
CA LEU A 19 -1.86 -16.86 15.36
C LEU A 19 -2.85 -17.70 16.17
N VAL A 20 -3.03 -18.96 15.77
CA VAL A 20 -3.92 -19.91 16.47
C VAL A 20 -3.65 -19.96 17.98
N ARG A 21 -2.39 -19.86 18.40
CA ARG A 21 -1.99 -19.85 19.82
C ARG A 21 -2.15 -18.49 20.50
N GLY A 22 -2.81 -17.53 19.87
CA GLY A 22 -3.14 -16.23 20.44
C GLY A 22 -2.08 -15.14 20.32
N ARG A 23 -0.88 -15.44 19.79
CA ARG A 23 0.15 -14.43 19.55
C ARG A 23 -0.31 -13.44 18.48
N GLN A 24 -0.21 -12.16 18.77
CA GLN A 24 -0.63 -11.10 17.85
C GLN A 24 0.23 -11.08 16.59
N LEU A 25 -0.43 -10.89 15.45
CA LEU A 25 0.18 -10.53 14.17
C LEU A 25 -0.12 -9.06 13.86
N LYS A 26 0.85 -8.40 13.25
CA LYS A 26 0.73 -7.04 12.76
C LYS A 26 1.15 -7.00 11.30
N CYS A 27 0.29 -6.44 10.44
CA CYS A 27 0.55 -6.30 9.02
C CYS A 27 0.61 -4.81 8.67
N VAL A 28 1.68 -4.40 7.97
CA VAL A 28 1.71 -3.10 7.28
C VAL A 28 1.25 -3.33 5.86
N THR A 29 0.21 -2.63 5.45
CA THR A 29 -0.32 -2.64 4.09
C THR A 29 0.00 -1.33 3.39
N MET A 30 0.25 -1.40 2.08
CA MET A 30 0.46 -0.23 1.23
C MET A 30 -0.27 -0.41 -0.09
N THR A 31 -0.94 0.63 -0.56
CA THR A 31 -1.70 0.63 -1.83
C THR A 31 -1.32 1.86 -2.65
N ASP A 32 -1.02 1.67 -3.92
CA ASP A 32 -0.93 2.78 -4.88
C ASP A 32 -2.34 3.31 -5.22
N LEU A 33 -2.56 4.58 -5.00
CA LEU A 33 -3.88 5.19 -5.22
C LEU A 33 -4.28 5.22 -6.69
N TYR A 34 -3.31 5.22 -7.59
CA TYR A 34 -3.57 5.29 -9.03
C TYR A 34 -3.82 3.91 -9.64
N SER A 35 -2.86 2.99 -9.52
CA SER A 35 -2.90 1.67 -10.15
C SER A 35 -3.62 0.60 -9.34
N LYS A 36 -3.92 0.88 -8.06
CA LYS A 36 -4.44 -0.10 -7.10
C LYS A 36 -3.46 -1.23 -6.76
N GLU A 37 -2.21 -1.14 -7.21
CA GLU A 37 -1.16 -2.08 -6.83
C GLU A 37 -0.94 -2.08 -5.31
N VAL A 38 -0.69 -3.26 -4.77
CA VAL A 38 -0.26 -3.47 -3.39
C VAL A 38 1.20 -3.89 -3.40
N PRO A 39 2.15 -2.92 -3.33
CA PRO A 39 3.57 -3.22 -3.49
C PRO A 39 4.14 -4.02 -2.33
N VAL A 40 3.56 -3.93 -1.16
CA VAL A 40 4.03 -4.65 0.03
C VAL A 40 2.89 -4.91 1.02
N ILE A 41 2.92 -6.09 1.63
CA ILE A 41 2.27 -6.43 2.89
C ILE A 41 3.36 -7.05 3.78
N GLU A 42 3.86 -6.30 4.75
CA GLU A 42 4.83 -6.81 5.72
C GLU A 42 4.10 -7.39 6.92
N VAL A 43 4.47 -8.60 7.33
CA VAL A 43 3.84 -9.34 8.42
C VAL A 43 4.87 -9.67 9.48
N ASP A 44 4.63 -9.25 10.72
CA ASP A 44 5.46 -9.59 11.87
C ASP A 44 4.59 -9.57 13.16
N VAL A 45 5.18 -9.95 14.26
CA VAL A 45 4.55 -9.89 15.58
C VAL A 45 4.61 -8.48 16.18
N SER A 46 5.57 -7.69 15.73
CA SER A 46 5.76 -6.29 16.13
C SER A 46 6.38 -5.50 14.99
N ILE A 47 5.80 -4.34 14.68
CA ILE A 47 6.31 -3.41 13.67
C ILE A 47 6.20 -2.00 14.25
N GLY A 48 7.32 -1.40 14.59
CA GLY A 48 7.41 -0.02 15.03
C GLY A 48 7.90 0.93 13.92
N GLY A 49 8.00 2.22 14.22
CA GLY A 49 8.37 3.27 13.26
C GLY A 49 9.70 3.03 12.53
N ALA A 50 10.73 2.59 13.26
CA ALA A 50 12.02 2.27 12.64
C ALA A 50 11.94 1.07 11.66
N ARG A 51 11.06 0.10 11.94
CA ARG A 51 10.82 -1.02 11.03
C ARG A 51 10.07 -0.56 9.79
N VAL A 52 9.10 0.35 9.93
CA VAL A 52 8.40 0.96 8.78
C VAL A 52 9.40 1.64 7.85
N CYS A 53 10.34 2.43 8.38
CA CYS A 53 11.40 3.05 7.57
C CYS A 53 12.23 2.02 6.80
N ARG A 54 12.64 0.90 7.42
CA ARG A 54 13.37 -0.18 6.74
C ARG A 54 12.54 -0.86 5.65
N ILE A 55 11.23 -0.99 5.84
CA ILE A 55 10.32 -1.53 4.81
C ILE A 55 10.31 -0.58 3.61
N LEU A 56 10.18 0.72 3.85
CA LEU A 56 10.21 1.75 2.81
C LEU A 56 11.55 1.78 2.08
N ASP A 57 12.66 1.77 2.81
CA ASP A 57 14.00 1.74 2.21
C ASP A 57 14.17 0.55 1.27
N ARG A 58 13.79 -0.66 1.72
CA ARG A 58 13.85 -1.86 0.90
C ARG A 58 12.96 -1.77 -0.35
N LEU A 59 11.74 -1.28 -0.19
CA LEU A 59 10.79 -1.13 -1.28
C LEU A 59 11.30 -0.18 -2.36
N PHE A 60 11.82 0.97 -1.96
CA PHE A 60 12.27 2.02 -2.87
C PHE A 60 13.72 1.86 -3.37
N LEU A 61 14.39 0.75 -3.06
CA LEU A 61 15.64 0.36 -3.75
C LEU A 61 15.41 0.05 -5.25
N THR A 62 14.23 -0.48 -5.59
CA THR A 62 13.89 -0.93 -6.94
C THR A 62 12.78 -0.14 -7.60
N ARG A 63 12.26 0.88 -6.93
CA ARG A 63 11.15 1.72 -7.39
C ARG A 63 11.49 3.19 -7.16
N PRO A 64 10.95 4.10 -7.98
CA PRO A 64 11.02 5.53 -7.70
C PRO A 64 10.35 5.86 -6.37
N LEU A 65 10.91 6.84 -5.66
CA LEU A 65 10.27 7.41 -4.47
C LEU A 65 8.93 8.07 -4.85
N PRO A 66 7.89 7.95 -3.99
CA PRO A 66 6.63 8.65 -4.19
C PRO A 66 6.77 10.14 -3.86
N ASP A 67 5.81 10.92 -4.31
CA ASP A 67 5.67 12.31 -3.85
C ASP A 67 5.03 12.37 -2.47
N THR A 68 4.07 11.46 -2.22
CA THR A 68 3.24 11.49 -1.01
C THR A 68 2.95 10.11 -0.46
N LEU A 69 3.03 9.98 0.87
CA LEU A 69 2.47 8.87 1.64
C LEU A 69 1.28 9.38 2.45
N ILE A 70 0.13 8.74 2.30
CA ILE A 70 -1.08 9.00 3.08
C ILE A 70 -1.11 8.01 4.24
N LEU A 71 -1.28 8.51 5.45
CA LEU A 71 -1.17 7.76 6.70
C LEU A 71 -2.31 8.15 7.64
N ASP A 72 -2.71 7.22 8.49
CA ASP A 72 -3.53 7.57 9.64
C ASP A 72 -2.66 8.19 10.77
N ASN A 73 -3.30 8.69 11.83
CA ASN A 73 -2.62 9.23 12.99
C ASN A 73 -2.25 8.15 14.03
N GLY A 74 -2.11 6.89 13.61
CA GLY A 74 -1.70 5.81 14.49
C GLY A 74 -0.31 6.03 15.09
N PRO A 75 -0.06 5.53 16.32
CA PRO A 75 1.21 5.75 17.02
C PRO A 75 2.43 5.21 16.27
N GLU A 76 2.24 4.23 15.41
CA GLU A 76 3.29 3.63 14.59
C GLU A 76 3.81 4.57 13.50
N PHE A 77 2.95 5.45 12.99
CA PHE A 77 3.29 6.44 11.98
C PHE A 77 3.59 7.82 12.59
N ALA A 78 3.04 8.10 13.77
CA ALA A 78 3.25 9.36 14.50
C ALA A 78 4.58 9.34 15.27
N GLY A 79 5.70 9.18 14.58
CA GLY A 79 7.00 9.08 15.21
C GLY A 79 8.09 9.85 14.48
N THR A 80 9.11 10.27 15.23
CA THR A 80 10.27 11.01 14.70
C THR A 80 11.04 10.25 13.62
N ALA A 81 11.02 8.91 13.65
CA ALA A 81 11.72 8.09 12.67
C ALA A 81 11.15 8.24 11.26
N LEU A 82 9.82 8.18 11.11
CA LEU A 82 9.18 8.32 9.81
C LEU A 82 9.23 9.76 9.30
N ASP A 83 9.09 10.75 10.18
CA ASP A 83 9.25 12.17 9.84
C ASP A 83 10.66 12.45 9.30
N ALA A 84 11.69 11.95 9.99
CA ALA A 84 13.08 12.09 9.56
C ALA A 84 13.34 11.40 8.22
N TRP A 85 12.78 10.20 8.04
CA TRP A 85 12.87 9.45 6.77
C TRP A 85 12.26 10.25 5.62
N ALA A 86 11.07 10.79 5.82
CA ALA A 86 10.35 11.58 4.82
C ALA A 86 11.12 12.84 4.41
N VAL A 87 11.67 13.58 5.38
CA VAL A 87 12.51 14.76 5.12
C VAL A 87 13.77 14.37 4.34
N GLN A 88 14.45 13.29 4.74
CA GLN A 88 15.66 12.81 4.07
C GLN A 88 15.41 12.45 2.60
N HIS A 89 14.26 11.88 2.29
CA HIS A 89 13.93 11.38 0.95
C HIS A 89 13.06 12.36 0.12
N GLY A 90 12.68 13.50 0.68
CA GLY A 90 11.83 14.48 0.00
C GLY A 90 10.40 13.99 -0.24
N VAL A 91 9.89 13.12 0.63
CA VAL A 91 8.54 12.55 0.55
C VAL A 91 7.62 13.32 1.47
N HIS A 92 6.46 13.71 0.97
CA HIS A 92 5.44 14.37 1.78
C HIS A 92 4.60 13.36 2.57
N LEU A 93 4.50 13.52 3.89
CA LEU A 93 3.58 12.75 4.72
C LEU A 93 2.25 13.49 4.85
N HIS A 94 1.17 12.87 4.41
CA HIS A 94 -0.17 13.39 4.54
C HIS A 94 -0.94 12.58 5.58
N PHE A 95 -1.09 13.14 6.79
CA PHE A 95 -1.87 12.52 7.85
C PHE A 95 -3.36 12.82 7.67
N ILE A 96 -4.18 11.78 7.70
CA ILE A 96 -5.62 11.87 7.54
C ILE A 96 -6.23 12.57 8.75
N GLN A 97 -7.10 13.54 8.49
CA GLN A 97 -7.81 14.23 9.56
C GLN A 97 -8.89 13.32 10.16
N PRO A 98 -9.02 13.27 11.49
CA PRO A 98 -10.12 12.58 12.16
C PRO A 98 -11.48 13.02 11.59
N GLY A 99 -12.36 12.06 11.27
CA GLY A 99 -13.70 12.32 10.76
C GLY A 99 -13.81 12.63 9.26
N LYS A 100 -12.74 12.44 8.48
CA LYS A 100 -12.77 12.51 7.00
C LYS A 100 -12.48 11.16 6.35
N PRO A 101 -13.43 10.20 6.36
CA PRO A 101 -13.23 8.84 5.88
C PRO A 101 -12.89 8.76 4.39
N VAL A 102 -13.31 9.72 3.58
CA VAL A 102 -13.07 9.73 2.13
C VAL A 102 -11.57 9.76 1.78
N GLN A 103 -10.73 10.32 2.66
CA GLN A 103 -9.27 10.41 2.42
C GLN A 103 -8.55 9.06 2.50
N ASN A 104 -9.16 8.06 3.13
CA ASN A 104 -8.57 6.73 3.33
C ASN A 104 -9.34 5.59 2.67
N ALA A 105 -10.41 5.90 1.94
CA ALA A 105 -11.33 4.90 1.40
C ALA A 105 -10.63 3.82 0.55
N CYS A 106 -9.53 4.17 -0.13
CA CYS A 106 -8.78 3.22 -0.96
C CYS A 106 -8.12 2.13 -0.11
N ILE A 107 -7.37 2.50 0.92
CA ILE A 107 -6.68 1.54 1.78
C ILE A 107 -7.67 0.79 2.68
N GLU A 108 -8.72 1.43 3.15
CA GLU A 108 -9.78 0.78 3.93
C GLU A 108 -10.51 -0.29 3.11
N SER A 109 -10.85 0.01 1.86
CA SER A 109 -11.45 -0.96 0.94
C SER A 109 -10.52 -2.14 0.67
N PHE A 110 -9.23 -1.88 0.48
CA PHE A 110 -8.22 -2.93 0.34
C PHE A 110 -8.12 -3.78 1.61
N ASN A 111 -7.98 -3.16 2.78
CA ASN A 111 -7.85 -3.86 4.06
C ASN A 111 -9.08 -4.73 4.35
N GLY A 112 -10.29 -4.29 3.99
CA GLY A 112 -11.51 -5.08 4.07
C GLY A 112 -11.40 -6.37 3.25
N LYS A 113 -10.98 -6.29 1.99
CA LYS A 113 -10.76 -7.45 1.13
C LYS A 113 -9.65 -8.36 1.65
N PHE A 114 -8.54 -7.79 2.09
CA PHE A 114 -7.44 -8.54 2.68
C PHE A 114 -7.89 -9.34 3.91
N ARG A 115 -8.69 -8.73 4.76
CA ARG A 115 -9.27 -9.41 5.92
C ARG A 115 -10.23 -10.53 5.51
N ASP A 116 -11.18 -10.25 4.64
CA ASP A 116 -12.24 -11.20 4.28
C ASP A 116 -11.71 -12.37 3.43
N GLU A 117 -10.82 -12.10 2.50
CA GLU A 117 -10.38 -13.08 1.50
C GLU A 117 -9.07 -13.79 1.85
N CYS A 118 -8.28 -13.24 2.78
CA CYS A 118 -7.01 -13.84 3.19
C CYS A 118 -6.98 -14.16 4.69
N LEU A 119 -7.09 -13.18 5.56
CA LEU A 119 -6.91 -13.38 7.00
C LEU A 119 -8.00 -14.27 7.60
N ASN A 120 -9.26 -14.05 7.26
CA ASN A 120 -10.39 -14.82 7.79
C ASN A 120 -10.50 -16.24 7.19
N GLU A 121 -9.86 -16.47 6.03
CA GLU A 121 -9.84 -17.79 5.38
C GLU A 121 -8.74 -18.71 5.90
N HIS A 122 -7.82 -18.22 6.73
CA HIS A 122 -6.67 -18.97 7.20
C HIS A 122 -6.52 -18.95 8.71
N TRP A 123 -6.03 -20.06 9.26
CA TRP A 123 -5.66 -20.23 10.65
C TRP A 123 -4.14 -20.44 10.74
N PHE A 124 -3.40 -19.37 10.88
CA PHE A 124 -1.94 -19.43 10.89
C PHE A 124 -1.40 -20.02 12.18
N LEU A 125 -0.60 -21.08 12.05
CA LEU A 125 0.10 -21.72 13.18
C LEU A 125 1.39 -20.98 13.52
N THR A 126 2.10 -20.47 12.49
CA THR A 126 3.39 -19.80 12.63
C THR A 126 3.42 -18.47 11.89
N LEU A 127 4.32 -17.58 12.32
CA LEU A 127 4.59 -16.33 11.60
C LEU A 127 5.04 -16.59 10.16
N GLN A 128 5.93 -17.59 9.96
CA GLN A 128 6.43 -17.93 8.64
C GLN A 128 5.33 -18.39 7.69
N GLU A 129 4.39 -19.20 8.17
CA GLU A 129 3.22 -19.61 7.39
C GLU A 129 2.38 -18.39 7.00
N ALA A 130 2.09 -17.49 7.95
CA ALA A 130 1.37 -16.26 7.68
C ALA A 130 2.06 -15.40 6.61
N GLN A 131 3.39 -15.23 6.70
CA GLN A 131 4.17 -14.48 5.73
C GLN A 131 4.07 -15.08 4.32
N LEU A 132 4.19 -16.40 4.19
CA LEU A 132 4.11 -17.08 2.89
C LEU A 132 2.71 -16.99 2.26
N VAL A 133 1.67 -17.26 3.03
CA VAL A 133 0.28 -17.21 2.55
C VAL A 133 -0.13 -15.80 2.16
N ILE A 134 0.19 -14.81 2.97
CA ILE A 134 -0.15 -13.41 2.71
C ILE A 134 0.60 -12.89 1.48
N GLU A 135 1.88 -13.23 1.31
CA GLU A 135 2.65 -12.85 0.12
C GLU A 135 2.08 -13.49 -1.17
N ALA A 136 1.67 -14.75 -1.11
CA ALA A 136 1.01 -15.41 -2.25
C ALA A 136 -0.29 -14.71 -2.62
N TRP A 137 -1.13 -14.38 -1.63
CA TRP A 137 -2.37 -13.63 -1.83
C TRP A 137 -2.13 -12.22 -2.41
N ARG A 138 -1.10 -11.50 -1.93
CA ARG A 138 -0.72 -10.19 -2.47
C ARG A 138 -0.35 -10.26 -3.94
N ARG A 139 0.43 -11.27 -4.35
CA ARG A 139 0.80 -11.48 -5.76
C ARG A 139 -0.41 -11.77 -6.63
N GLU A 140 -1.28 -12.67 -6.20
CA GLU A 140 -2.53 -12.96 -6.91
C GLU A 140 -3.39 -11.69 -7.06
N TYR A 141 -3.50 -10.87 -6.00
CA TYR A 141 -4.21 -9.60 -6.02
C TYR A 141 -3.68 -8.65 -7.11
N ASN A 142 -2.37 -8.54 -7.26
CA ASN A 142 -1.74 -7.65 -8.24
C ASN A 142 -1.74 -8.21 -9.66
N GLU A 143 -1.59 -9.52 -9.83
CA GLU A 143 -1.31 -10.15 -11.12
C GLU A 143 -2.54 -10.77 -11.77
N GLU A 144 -3.52 -11.23 -10.98
CA GLU A 144 -4.63 -12.02 -11.49
C GLU A 144 -6.01 -11.38 -11.24
N ARG A 145 -6.13 -10.48 -10.27
CA ARG A 145 -7.43 -9.92 -9.89
C ARG A 145 -7.78 -8.68 -10.69
N PRO A 146 -8.89 -8.69 -11.47
CA PRO A 146 -9.39 -7.50 -12.16
C PRO A 146 -10.02 -6.51 -11.19
N HIS A 147 -9.82 -5.21 -11.46
CA HIS A 147 -10.39 -4.12 -10.66
C HIS A 147 -11.23 -3.19 -11.53
N SER A 148 -12.50 -3.00 -11.16
CA SER A 148 -13.43 -2.12 -11.90
C SER A 148 -12.94 -0.67 -11.94
N ALA A 149 -12.28 -0.20 -10.89
CA ALA A 149 -11.75 1.17 -10.80
C ALA A 149 -10.65 1.49 -11.82
N ILE A 150 -10.04 0.47 -12.41
CA ILE A 150 -8.98 0.59 -13.42
C ILE A 150 -9.33 -0.16 -14.72
N GLY A 151 -10.62 -0.17 -15.08
CA GLY A 151 -11.09 -0.72 -16.34
C GLY A 151 -11.09 -2.24 -16.40
N ASN A 152 -11.30 -2.93 -15.27
CA ASN A 152 -11.25 -4.38 -15.12
C ASN A 152 -9.91 -5.01 -15.51
N LEU A 153 -8.84 -4.23 -15.47
CA LEU A 153 -7.48 -4.75 -15.56
C LEU A 153 -6.98 -5.19 -14.17
N THR A 154 -5.97 -6.05 -14.15
CA THR A 154 -5.18 -6.25 -12.95
C THR A 154 -4.29 -5.03 -12.70
N PRO A 155 -3.84 -4.75 -11.48
CA PRO A 155 -2.89 -3.67 -11.21
C PRO A 155 -1.64 -3.74 -12.08
N MET A 156 -1.09 -4.94 -12.29
CA MET A 156 0.11 -5.12 -13.11
C MET A 156 -0.14 -4.87 -14.59
N GLU A 157 -1.27 -5.33 -15.15
CA GLU A 157 -1.67 -5.01 -16.52
C GLU A 157 -1.85 -3.50 -16.72
N PHE A 158 -2.49 -2.84 -15.76
CA PHE A 158 -2.72 -1.40 -15.80
C PHE A 158 -1.40 -0.61 -15.80
N ILE A 159 -0.45 -0.98 -14.94
CA ILE A 159 0.88 -0.38 -14.89
C ILE A 159 1.63 -0.58 -16.21
N ASN A 160 1.60 -1.80 -16.75
CA ASN A 160 2.26 -2.13 -18.02
C ASN A 160 1.65 -1.33 -19.18
N HIS A 161 0.33 -1.20 -19.24
CA HIS A 161 -0.35 -0.37 -20.25
C HIS A 161 0.05 1.10 -20.11
N HIS A 162 0.20 1.61 -18.88
CA HIS A 162 0.62 2.99 -18.64
C HIS A 162 2.05 3.25 -19.12
N HIS A 163 2.99 2.35 -18.84
CA HIS A 163 4.38 2.46 -19.27
C HIS A 163 4.55 2.35 -20.80
N ASN A 164 3.69 1.59 -21.46
CA ASN A 164 3.74 1.38 -22.90
C ASN A 164 2.99 2.45 -23.72
N ARG A 165 2.35 3.44 -23.08
CA ARG A 165 1.75 4.58 -23.80
C ARG A 165 2.83 5.49 -24.35
N PRO A 166 2.77 5.90 -25.65
CA PRO A 166 3.69 6.89 -26.22
C PRO A 166 3.65 8.19 -25.41
N GLN A 167 4.80 8.81 -25.16
CA GLN A 167 4.93 10.03 -24.36
C GLN A 167 4.00 11.17 -24.81
N ALA A 168 3.73 11.30 -26.13
CA ALA A 168 2.79 12.28 -26.68
C ALA A 168 1.33 12.13 -26.18
N ALA A 169 0.92 10.93 -25.81
CA ALA A 169 -0.42 10.69 -25.25
C ALA A 169 -0.50 11.02 -23.75
N GLN A 170 0.63 11.05 -23.06
CA GLN A 170 0.71 11.38 -21.63
C GLN A 170 0.57 12.90 -21.41
N GLU A 171 1.13 13.72 -22.30
CA GLU A 171 1.04 15.19 -22.23
C GLU A 171 -0.38 15.70 -22.50
N LEU A 172 -1.12 15.07 -23.42
CA LEU A 172 -2.51 15.46 -23.71
C LEU A 172 -3.48 15.17 -22.56
N THR A 173 -3.21 14.14 -21.75
CA THR A 173 -4.06 13.82 -20.58
C THR A 173 -3.80 14.80 -19.43
N SER A 174 -2.59 15.35 -19.32
CA SER A 174 -2.25 16.35 -18.29
C SER A 174 -2.83 17.74 -18.59
N LEU A 175 -3.07 18.06 -19.87
CA LEU A 175 -3.67 19.32 -20.32
C LEU A 175 -5.21 19.32 -20.29
N ALA A 176 -5.84 18.16 -20.21
CA ALA A 176 -7.32 18.04 -20.18
C ALA A 176 -7.91 18.10 -18.75
N VAL A 177 -7.10 18.34 -17.73
CA VAL A 177 -7.50 18.45 -16.31
C VAL A 177 -7.20 19.87 -15.78
N VAL A 178 -7.52 20.89 -16.59
CA VAL A 178 -7.53 22.28 -16.13
C VAL A 178 -8.95 22.81 -16.19
#